data_7ab74cc445399a2f9eeac5ea3b7db17e
#
_entry.id   7ab74cc445399a2f9eeac5ea3b7db17e
#
_cell.length_a   1.000
_cell.length_b   1.000
_cell.length_c   1.000
_cell.angle_alpha   90.00
_cell.angle_beta   90.00
_cell.angle_gamma   90.00
#
_symmetry.space_group_name_H-M   'P 1'
#
loop_
_entity.id
_entity.type
_entity.pdbx_description
1 polymer ?
#
loop_
_entity_poly.entity_id
_entity_poly.type
_entity_poly.pdbx_seq_one_letter_code
_entity_poly.pdbx_strand_id
1 'polypeptide(L)'
;MNKKIIISVGISLLCFGLNAQDNGKNVKIPCNTYEVMESAFKVDPNLKAKYNLIQSQMDLEYKQAIENISNARVAATVYTVPVVFHILHQNGPENIPDADVYAAMNQINKDYGKLGSDISAINPTFAPLYVDAEIRFVLAKKDPNGNCTNGIIRHYDANTNWSQLSTAGYAYSGTGTGRWPVNKYLNIYIVKCISGPSTTCPPTGAFVVGYTYLPGSSPGTSADAIVYKYDYLSTGTEARALSHEIGHWLNLQHTFGSTNNPEVACGTDGVGDTPDTKGYFAVNQCPSHGLGSFTGCSPTENDENFMDYGSCPKMFTQGQVTRMRTALTSATAGRNNLWSATNLLATGITSTYTCAPVADLKSNKTIICAGNSITHTSLAQYGTSGSISWSFQGGTPATSTATAPVVVYNTPGTYSVSLTATNPYGTNTMTKTSYITVVNGTGGYTAPYTHDFDVLFGVPSDMPVTNGNSGSASWQQNASYGAIGTPKSIYLNNSSYTSTGGHIDYIETPIYDFHNTTNVSMSFYYAYAKKISTQADTFKLQISTDCGGTWQNILGAPSANVMASNSAGTTSTPLNPSTAQWHQHIIS
;
A
#
# COMPACT_ATOMS: atom_id res chain seq x y z
N MET A 1 32.01 19.01 -14.46
CA MET A 1 30.96 18.40 -13.65
C MET A 1 29.70 18.30 -14.51
N ASN A 2 29.18 17.10 -14.66
CA ASN A 2 27.98 16.87 -15.47
C ASN A 2 26.75 17.02 -14.60
N LYS A 3 25.76 17.76 -15.08
CA LYS A 3 24.55 18.08 -14.31
C LYS A 3 23.32 17.75 -15.12
N LYS A 4 22.35 17.09 -14.48
CA LYS A 4 21.02 16.81 -15.00
C LYS A 4 20.01 17.61 -14.19
N ILE A 5 19.03 18.22 -14.83
CA ILE A 5 18.05 19.09 -14.18
C ILE A 5 16.68 18.42 -14.25
N ILE A 6 15.97 18.40 -13.12
CA ILE A 6 14.55 17.99 -13.06
C ILE A 6 13.68 19.21 -12.83
N ILE A 7 12.62 19.32 -13.59
CA ILE A 7 11.50 20.22 -13.34
C ILE A 7 10.38 19.39 -12.71
N SER A 8 10.07 19.61 -11.44
CA SER A 8 8.99 18.90 -10.76
C SER A 8 7.91 19.85 -10.26
N VAL A 9 6.65 19.45 -10.42
CA VAL A 9 5.51 20.12 -9.79
C VAL A 9 5.03 19.21 -8.67
N GLY A 10 5.18 19.65 -7.43
CA GLY A 10 4.74 18.94 -6.24
C GLY A 10 3.60 19.69 -5.53
N ILE A 11 2.58 18.96 -5.10
CA ILE A 11 1.50 19.48 -4.27
C ILE A 11 1.82 19.10 -2.82
N SER A 12 2.25 20.07 -2.02
CA SER A 12 2.44 19.90 -0.58
C SER A 12 1.25 20.50 0.16
N LEU A 13 0.51 19.69 0.88
CA LEU A 13 -0.55 20.15 1.78
C LEU A 13 0.02 20.32 3.18
N LEU A 14 0.12 21.55 3.65
CA LEU A 14 0.23 21.87 5.08
C LEU A 14 -1.18 21.86 5.66
N CYS A 15 -1.48 20.85 6.47
CA CYS A 15 -2.77 20.77 7.17
C CYS A 15 -2.84 21.84 8.27
N PHE A 16 -3.59 22.91 8.03
CA PHE A 16 -4.24 23.67 9.08
C PHE A 16 -5.69 23.20 9.19
N GLY A 17 -6.05 22.73 10.38
CA GLY A 17 -7.40 22.26 10.65
C GLY A 17 -8.43 23.39 10.50
N LEU A 18 -9.41 23.17 9.65
CA LEU A 18 -10.69 23.87 9.66
C LEU A 18 -11.78 22.82 9.48
N ASN A 19 -12.67 22.72 10.47
CA ASN A 19 -13.91 21.99 10.37
C ASN A 19 -14.72 22.51 9.17
N ALA A 20 -14.79 21.73 8.11
CA ALA A 20 -15.74 21.95 7.03
C ALA A 20 -16.58 20.68 6.89
N GLN A 21 -17.88 20.83 7.04
CA GLN A 21 -18.84 19.83 6.61
C GLN A 21 -18.60 19.50 5.14
N ASP A 22 -18.26 18.26 4.87
CA ASP A 22 -17.83 17.80 3.55
C ASP A 22 -19.04 17.38 2.71
N ASN A 23 -19.54 18.31 1.92
CA ASN A 23 -20.54 18.03 0.91
C ASN A 23 -19.85 17.49 -0.36
N GLY A 24 -19.77 16.17 -0.50
CA GLY A 24 -19.51 15.52 -1.78
C GLY A 24 -18.11 14.93 -2.00
N LYS A 25 -17.30 14.68 -0.98
CA LYS A 25 -16.02 13.99 -1.09
C LYS A 25 -16.12 12.49 -0.88
N ASN A 26 -15.14 11.77 -1.41
CA ASN A 26 -14.98 10.32 -1.22
C ASN A 26 -14.89 9.98 0.28
N VAL A 27 -15.94 9.39 0.83
CA VAL A 27 -15.97 8.96 2.22
C VAL A 27 -15.25 7.61 2.32
N LYS A 28 -14.21 7.54 3.15
CA LYS A 28 -13.54 6.30 3.48
C LYS A 28 -14.45 5.43 4.34
N ILE A 29 -14.70 4.20 3.93
CA ILE A 29 -15.38 3.18 4.72
C ILE A 29 -14.30 2.16 5.13
N PRO A 30 -13.84 2.15 6.38
CA PRO A 30 -12.73 1.30 6.80
C PRO A 30 -13.00 -0.19 6.56
N CYS A 31 -14.22 -0.66 6.85
CA CYS A 31 -14.63 -2.05 6.70
C CYS A 31 -16.06 -2.14 6.18
N ASN A 32 -16.35 -3.14 5.36
CA ASN A 32 -17.69 -3.36 4.82
C ASN A 32 -18.26 -4.77 5.08
N THR A 33 -17.74 -5.44 6.08
CA THR A 33 -18.04 -6.82 6.43
C THR A 33 -19.56 -7.07 6.59
N TYR A 34 -20.26 -6.22 7.33
CA TYR A 34 -21.69 -6.45 7.57
C TYR A 34 -22.57 -6.21 6.33
N GLU A 35 -22.23 -5.26 5.46
CA GLU A 35 -22.98 -5.06 4.22
C GLU A 35 -22.84 -6.23 3.24
N VAL A 36 -21.63 -6.79 3.11
CA VAL A 36 -21.44 -7.96 2.25
C VAL A 36 -22.13 -9.19 2.82
N MET A 37 -22.15 -9.35 4.14
CA MET A 37 -22.90 -10.41 4.81
C MET A 37 -24.42 -10.26 4.59
N GLU A 38 -24.98 -9.09 4.83
CA GLU A 38 -26.42 -8.85 4.62
C GLU A 38 -26.80 -9.01 3.14
N SER A 39 -25.93 -8.62 2.22
CA SER A 39 -26.15 -8.86 0.79
C SER A 39 -26.19 -10.36 0.47
N ALA A 40 -25.28 -11.15 1.05
CA ALA A 40 -25.28 -12.60 0.90
C ALA A 40 -26.53 -13.24 1.50
N PHE A 41 -26.98 -12.77 2.67
CA PHE A 41 -28.18 -13.25 3.35
C PHE A 41 -29.48 -12.92 2.58
N LYS A 42 -29.51 -11.79 1.86
CA LYS A 42 -30.64 -11.45 0.97
C LYS A 42 -30.73 -12.39 -0.23
N VAL A 43 -29.57 -12.83 -0.74
CA VAL A 43 -29.51 -13.79 -1.86
C VAL A 43 -29.87 -15.21 -1.41
N ASP A 44 -29.38 -15.62 -0.23
CA ASP A 44 -29.66 -16.93 0.36
C ASP A 44 -30.11 -16.80 1.83
N PRO A 45 -31.43 -16.78 2.11
CA PRO A 45 -31.93 -16.71 3.48
C PRO A 45 -31.52 -17.90 4.36
N ASN A 46 -31.26 -19.09 3.77
CA ASN A 46 -30.80 -20.26 4.53
C ASN A 46 -29.40 -20.05 5.06
N LEU A 47 -28.58 -19.25 4.38
CA LEU A 47 -27.24 -18.87 4.84
C LEU A 47 -27.33 -18.10 6.16
N LYS A 48 -28.30 -17.18 6.30
CA LYS A 48 -28.52 -16.43 7.56
C LYS A 48 -28.91 -17.36 8.70
N ALA A 49 -29.79 -18.30 8.47
CA ALA A 49 -30.18 -19.29 9.48
C ALA A 49 -29.00 -20.17 9.90
N LYS A 50 -28.22 -20.63 8.95
CA LYS A 50 -26.96 -21.38 9.19
C LYS A 50 -25.95 -20.55 9.99
N TYR A 51 -25.72 -19.29 9.60
CA TYR A 51 -24.85 -18.37 10.30
C TYR A 51 -25.26 -18.21 11.76
N ASN A 52 -26.53 -17.96 12.05
CA ASN A 52 -27.03 -17.80 13.40
C ASN A 52 -26.78 -19.06 14.27
N LEU A 53 -26.97 -20.25 13.69
CA LEU A 53 -26.68 -21.50 14.38
C LEU A 53 -25.18 -21.64 14.71
N ILE A 54 -24.32 -21.34 13.76
CA ILE A 54 -22.86 -21.36 13.93
C ILE A 54 -22.44 -20.36 15.01
N GLN A 55 -22.95 -19.13 14.98
CA GLN A 55 -22.62 -18.11 15.99
C GLN A 55 -23.10 -18.53 17.38
N SER A 56 -24.30 -19.08 17.50
CA SER A 56 -24.80 -19.58 18.78
C SER A 56 -23.91 -20.68 19.37
N GLN A 57 -23.42 -21.58 18.53
CA GLN A 57 -22.49 -22.63 18.96
C GLN A 57 -21.13 -22.06 19.36
N MET A 58 -20.60 -21.13 18.58
CA MET A 58 -19.32 -20.47 18.89
C MET A 58 -19.39 -19.61 20.17
N ASP A 59 -20.54 -18.99 20.45
CA ASP A 59 -20.74 -18.26 21.70
C ASP A 59 -20.76 -19.20 22.92
N LEU A 60 -21.29 -20.41 22.77
CA LEU A 60 -21.18 -21.44 23.82
C LEU A 60 -19.72 -21.88 24.04
N GLU A 61 -19.01 -22.16 22.95
CA GLU A 61 -17.58 -22.51 23.01
C GLU A 61 -16.74 -21.39 23.63
N TYR A 62 -17.02 -20.14 23.29
CA TYR A 62 -16.38 -18.95 23.88
C TYR A 62 -16.64 -18.83 25.40
N LYS A 63 -17.89 -18.98 25.84
CA LYS A 63 -18.24 -18.96 27.27
C LYS A 63 -17.50 -20.05 28.05
N GLN A 64 -17.44 -21.25 27.51
CA GLN A 64 -16.67 -22.35 28.11
C GLN A 64 -15.17 -22.02 28.17
N ALA A 65 -14.62 -21.37 27.13
CA ALA A 65 -13.23 -20.96 27.12
C ALA A 65 -12.91 -19.91 28.19
N ILE A 66 -13.78 -18.92 28.40
CA ILE A 66 -13.67 -17.90 29.46
C ILE A 66 -13.69 -18.56 30.86
N GLU A 67 -14.62 -19.49 31.10
CA GLU A 67 -14.71 -20.23 32.37
C GLU A 67 -13.42 -21.04 32.65
N ASN A 68 -12.86 -21.65 31.62
CA ASN A 68 -11.63 -22.43 31.74
C ASN A 68 -10.38 -21.56 32.02
N ILE A 69 -10.29 -20.34 31.50
CA ILE A 69 -9.18 -19.42 31.79
C ILE A 69 -9.08 -19.10 33.28
N SER A 70 -10.22 -18.96 33.96
CA SER A 70 -10.26 -18.69 35.40
C SER A 70 -9.71 -19.86 36.24
N ASN A 71 -9.60 -21.04 35.66
CA ASN A 71 -9.29 -22.29 36.37
C ASN A 71 -7.93 -22.91 36.01
N ALA A 72 -7.20 -22.44 35.01
CA ALA A 72 -5.97 -23.09 34.55
C ALA A 72 -4.82 -22.13 34.21
N ARG A 73 -3.68 -22.31 34.88
CA ARG A 73 -2.38 -21.86 34.36
C ARG A 73 -1.84 -22.90 33.35
N VAL A 74 -2.32 -22.88 32.13
CA VAL A 74 -1.74 -23.68 31.05
C VAL A 74 -0.81 -22.78 30.24
N ALA A 75 0.38 -23.29 29.89
CA ALA A 75 1.27 -22.63 28.94
C ALA A 75 0.47 -22.35 27.64
N ALA A 76 0.46 -21.11 27.20
CA ALA A 76 -0.36 -20.70 26.06
C ALA A 76 0.17 -21.38 24.78
N THR A 77 -0.69 -22.14 24.11
CA THR A 77 -0.37 -22.71 22.79
C THR A 77 -0.32 -21.59 21.76
N VAL A 78 0.79 -21.48 21.04
CA VAL A 78 0.90 -20.56 19.90
C VAL A 78 0.23 -21.20 18.67
N TYR A 79 -0.77 -20.55 18.12
CA TYR A 79 -1.45 -20.97 16.89
C TYR A 79 -0.81 -20.29 15.69
N THR A 80 -0.17 -21.08 14.82
CA THR A 80 0.42 -20.57 13.58
C THR A 80 -0.55 -20.76 12.43
N VAL A 81 -0.87 -19.68 11.72
CA VAL A 81 -1.81 -19.64 10.60
C VAL A 81 -1.04 -19.44 9.31
N PRO A 82 -1.09 -20.40 8.36
CA PRO A 82 -0.54 -20.23 7.02
C PRO A 82 -1.32 -19.19 6.22
N VAL A 83 -0.62 -18.22 5.64
CA VAL A 83 -1.21 -17.11 4.87
C VAL A 83 -0.75 -17.17 3.43
N VAL A 84 -1.64 -16.82 2.51
CA VAL A 84 -1.32 -16.55 1.11
C VAL A 84 -1.92 -15.23 0.67
N PHE A 85 -1.13 -14.41 -0.02
CA PHE A 85 -1.58 -13.19 -0.68
C PHE A 85 -1.80 -13.45 -2.16
N HIS A 86 -2.96 -13.07 -2.66
CA HIS A 86 -3.33 -13.06 -4.07
C HIS A 86 -3.39 -11.60 -4.54
N ILE A 87 -2.39 -11.15 -5.27
CA ILE A 87 -2.33 -9.80 -5.81
C ILE A 87 -2.95 -9.79 -7.19
N LEU A 88 -4.12 -9.16 -7.31
CA LEU A 88 -4.81 -8.99 -8.59
C LEU A 88 -4.40 -7.67 -9.21
N HIS A 89 -3.90 -7.71 -10.45
CA HIS A 89 -3.38 -6.50 -11.08
C HIS A 89 -3.58 -6.48 -12.59
N GLN A 90 -3.53 -5.29 -13.15
CA GLN A 90 -3.42 -5.02 -14.59
C GLN A 90 -2.12 -4.25 -14.91
N ASN A 91 -1.03 -4.57 -14.20
CA ASN A 91 0.28 -3.89 -14.24
C ASN A 91 0.25 -2.42 -13.78
N GLY A 92 -0.76 -2.04 -13.01
CA GLY A 92 -0.86 -0.75 -12.35
C GLY A 92 -0.18 -0.74 -10.97
N PRO A 93 -0.40 0.32 -10.17
CA PRO A 93 0.19 0.47 -8.83
C PRO A 93 -0.30 -0.61 -7.85
N GLU A 94 -1.39 -1.28 -8.16
CA GLU A 94 -1.92 -2.41 -7.38
C GLU A 94 -1.04 -3.66 -7.46
N ASN A 95 -0.11 -3.73 -8.42
CA ASN A 95 0.92 -4.77 -8.46
C ASN A 95 2.05 -4.43 -7.49
N ILE A 96 1.70 -4.41 -6.22
CA ILE A 96 2.59 -4.02 -5.13
C ILE A 96 3.83 -4.93 -5.04
N PRO A 97 4.98 -4.42 -4.59
CA PRO A 97 6.17 -5.23 -4.36
C PRO A 97 5.99 -6.20 -3.19
N ASP A 98 6.72 -7.31 -3.21
CA ASP A 98 6.74 -8.29 -2.11
C ASP A 98 7.11 -7.65 -0.76
N ALA A 99 7.91 -6.58 -0.78
CA ALA A 99 8.31 -5.84 0.41
C ALA A 99 7.10 -5.29 1.19
N ASP A 100 6.05 -4.86 0.50
CA ASP A 100 4.83 -4.35 1.14
C ASP A 100 4.05 -5.47 1.82
N VAL A 101 4.02 -6.66 1.19
CA VAL A 101 3.43 -7.85 1.82
C VAL A 101 4.21 -8.26 3.07
N TYR A 102 5.56 -8.23 3.02
CA TYR A 102 6.36 -8.53 4.21
C TYR A 102 6.19 -7.49 5.31
N ALA A 103 6.04 -6.22 4.96
CA ALA A 103 5.74 -5.16 5.93
C ALA A 103 4.38 -5.38 6.59
N ALA A 104 3.35 -5.74 5.83
CA ALA A 104 2.03 -6.08 6.34
C ALA A 104 2.07 -7.31 7.27
N MET A 105 2.77 -8.37 6.86
CA MET A 105 2.96 -9.57 7.69
C MET A 105 3.66 -9.26 9.01
N ASN A 106 4.66 -8.38 8.98
CA ASN A 106 5.34 -7.92 10.20
C ASN A 106 4.39 -7.11 11.08
N GLN A 107 3.57 -6.23 10.50
CA GLN A 107 2.62 -5.39 11.26
C GLN A 107 1.55 -6.24 11.94
N ILE A 108 0.89 -7.15 11.23
CA ILE A 108 -0.13 -8.02 11.85
C ILE A 108 0.46 -8.89 12.96
N ASN A 109 1.67 -9.41 12.80
CA ASN A 109 2.33 -10.17 13.86
C ASN A 109 2.72 -9.31 15.07
N LYS A 110 3.02 -8.03 14.88
CA LYS A 110 3.21 -7.07 15.99
C LYS A 110 1.91 -6.81 16.72
N ASP A 111 0.82 -6.58 15.98
CA ASP A 111 -0.49 -6.28 16.55
C ASP A 111 -1.03 -7.47 17.35
N TYR A 112 -0.99 -8.68 16.79
CA TYR A 112 -1.43 -9.90 17.46
C TYR A 112 -0.47 -10.41 18.54
N GLY A 113 0.81 -10.06 18.44
CA GLY A 113 1.86 -10.45 19.38
C GLY A 113 2.12 -9.47 20.51
N LYS A 114 1.35 -8.37 20.60
CA LYS A 114 1.63 -7.29 21.57
C LYS A 114 3.07 -6.77 21.46
N LEU A 115 3.54 -6.49 20.23
CA LEU A 115 4.92 -6.08 19.95
C LEU A 115 4.99 -4.67 19.30
N GLY A 116 3.90 -3.92 19.31
CA GLY A 116 3.84 -2.56 18.78
C GLY A 116 4.70 -1.58 19.60
N SER A 117 5.32 -0.61 18.94
CA SER A 117 6.08 0.44 19.62
C SER A 117 5.22 1.46 20.38
N ASP A 118 3.91 1.47 20.12
CA ASP A 118 2.91 2.37 20.68
C ASP A 118 2.10 1.78 21.85
N ILE A 119 2.46 0.59 22.31
CA ILE A 119 1.84 -0.08 23.47
C ILE A 119 1.87 0.78 24.72
N SER A 120 2.96 1.52 24.94
CA SER A 120 3.09 2.42 26.09
C SER A 120 2.13 3.63 26.04
N ALA A 121 1.54 3.89 24.88
CA ALA A 121 0.58 4.97 24.68
C ALA A 121 -0.89 4.49 24.74
N ILE A 122 -1.13 3.23 25.09
CA ILE A 122 -2.49 2.72 25.34
C ILE A 122 -3.03 3.35 26.62
N ASN A 123 -4.31 3.72 26.57
CA ASN A 123 -5.00 4.25 27.75
C ASN A 123 -4.81 3.34 28.96
N PRO A 124 -4.37 3.85 30.12
CA PRO A 124 -4.11 3.05 31.32
C PRO A 124 -5.29 2.17 31.78
N THR A 125 -6.52 2.54 31.46
CA THR A 125 -7.71 1.72 31.74
C THR A 125 -7.71 0.42 30.95
N PHE A 126 -7.25 0.45 29.70
CA PHE A 126 -7.28 -0.71 28.79
C PHE A 126 -5.94 -1.43 28.67
N ALA A 127 -4.83 -0.77 28.99
CA ALA A 127 -3.50 -1.37 28.90
C ALA A 127 -3.35 -2.72 29.63
N PRO A 128 -3.97 -2.96 30.80
CA PRO A 128 -3.95 -4.26 31.47
C PRO A 128 -4.71 -5.36 30.71
N LEU A 129 -5.67 -5.01 29.88
CA LEU A 129 -6.52 -5.93 29.11
C LEU A 129 -5.84 -6.41 27.83
N TYR A 130 -4.82 -5.68 27.35
CA TYR A 130 -4.09 -6.05 26.15
C TYR A 130 -3.12 -7.20 26.45
N VAL A 131 -3.29 -8.30 25.77
CA VAL A 131 -2.45 -9.50 25.89
C VAL A 131 -1.92 -9.95 24.54
N ASP A 132 -0.82 -10.72 24.52
CA ASP A 132 -0.40 -11.45 23.33
C ASP A 132 -1.51 -12.46 22.97
N ALA A 133 -1.98 -12.42 21.72
CA ALA A 133 -3.02 -13.34 21.26
C ALA A 133 -2.50 -14.77 21.10
N GLU A 134 -1.18 -14.96 21.12
CA GLU A 134 -0.53 -16.24 20.82
C GLU A 134 -0.98 -16.80 19.45
N ILE A 135 -1.25 -15.91 18.51
CA ILE A 135 -1.56 -16.20 17.12
C ILE A 135 -0.44 -15.60 16.27
N ARG A 136 0.12 -16.40 15.38
CA ARG A 136 1.19 -15.97 14.47
C ARG A 136 0.80 -16.28 13.04
N PHE A 137 1.00 -15.32 12.16
CA PHE A 137 0.72 -15.44 10.74
C PHE A 137 2.03 -15.65 9.98
N VAL A 138 2.08 -16.67 9.14
CA VAL A 138 3.29 -17.03 8.40
C VAL A 138 2.92 -17.27 6.94
N LEU A 139 3.64 -16.63 6.01
CA LEU A 139 3.44 -16.90 4.59
C LEU A 139 3.68 -18.36 4.28
N ALA A 140 2.74 -18.97 3.58
CA ALA A 140 2.84 -20.35 3.13
C ALA A 140 4.11 -20.56 2.29
N LYS A 141 4.70 -21.73 2.44
CA LYS A 141 5.93 -22.12 1.72
C LYS A 141 5.68 -23.24 0.72
N LYS A 142 4.51 -23.86 0.77
CA LYS A 142 4.02 -24.81 -0.22
C LYS A 142 2.61 -24.40 -0.65
N ASP A 143 2.35 -24.54 -1.94
CA ASP A 143 1.03 -24.39 -2.52
C ASP A 143 0.13 -25.62 -2.24
N PRO A 144 -1.16 -25.63 -2.61
CA PRO A 144 -2.05 -26.77 -2.39
C PRO A 144 -1.59 -28.09 -3.03
N ASN A 145 -0.76 -28.03 -4.07
CA ASN A 145 -0.19 -29.17 -4.77
C ASN A 145 1.14 -29.65 -4.18
N GLY A 146 1.65 -28.97 -3.15
CA GLY A 146 2.91 -29.25 -2.50
C GLY A 146 4.12 -28.62 -3.18
N ASN A 147 3.94 -27.79 -4.22
CA ASN A 147 5.02 -27.06 -4.86
C ASN A 147 5.45 -25.89 -3.98
N CYS A 148 6.71 -25.52 -4.11
CA CYS A 148 7.27 -24.40 -3.35
C CYS A 148 6.72 -23.04 -3.80
N THR A 149 6.49 -22.16 -2.83
CA THR A 149 5.98 -20.81 -3.03
C THR A 149 6.56 -19.86 -2.00
N ASN A 150 6.50 -18.55 -2.26
CA ASN A 150 6.74 -17.50 -1.27
C ASN A 150 5.45 -17.05 -0.55
N GLY A 151 4.31 -17.65 -0.88
CA GLY A 151 3.01 -17.24 -0.34
C GLY A 151 2.45 -15.96 -0.94
N ILE A 152 3.02 -15.46 -2.04
CA ILE A 152 2.58 -14.26 -2.76
C ILE A 152 2.35 -14.64 -4.22
N ILE A 153 1.11 -14.62 -4.65
CA ILE A 153 0.71 -15.03 -5.99
C ILE A 153 0.18 -13.81 -6.74
N ARG A 154 0.69 -13.56 -7.92
CA ARG A 154 0.25 -12.46 -8.79
C ARG A 154 -0.65 -12.98 -9.89
N HIS A 155 -1.78 -12.31 -10.06
CA HIS A 155 -2.78 -12.63 -11.08
C HIS A 155 -3.01 -11.40 -11.97
N TYR A 156 -2.72 -11.53 -13.26
CA TYR A 156 -3.13 -10.52 -14.23
C TYR A 156 -4.63 -10.66 -14.47
N ASP A 157 -5.43 -9.83 -13.80
CA ASP A 157 -6.88 -9.99 -13.75
C ASP A 157 -7.62 -8.64 -13.69
N ALA A 158 -8.60 -8.47 -14.57
CA ALA A 158 -9.44 -7.29 -14.61
C ALA A 158 -10.35 -7.13 -13.35
N ASN A 159 -10.56 -8.22 -12.62
CA ASN A 159 -11.32 -8.19 -11.37
C ASN A 159 -10.60 -7.44 -10.22
N THR A 160 -9.39 -6.94 -10.44
CA THR A 160 -8.74 -6.00 -9.52
C THR A 160 -9.62 -4.78 -9.21
N ASN A 161 -10.56 -4.43 -10.09
CA ASN A 161 -11.56 -3.36 -9.91
C ASN A 161 -12.85 -3.86 -9.27
N TRP A 162 -12.78 -4.64 -8.26
CA TRP A 162 -13.88 -5.40 -7.69
C TRP A 162 -14.98 -4.53 -7.09
N SER A 163 -16.24 -4.86 -7.46
CA SER A 163 -17.41 -4.35 -6.75
C SER A 163 -17.75 -5.28 -5.60
N GLN A 164 -17.75 -4.77 -4.37
CA GLN A 164 -18.15 -5.54 -3.18
C GLN A 164 -19.58 -6.08 -3.22
N LEU A 165 -20.47 -5.47 -4.02
CA LEU A 165 -21.88 -5.81 -4.07
C LEU A 165 -22.19 -6.94 -5.05
N SER A 166 -21.23 -7.37 -5.86
CA SER A 166 -21.44 -8.50 -6.73
C SER A 166 -21.04 -9.78 -6.01
N THR A 167 -22.02 -10.63 -5.71
CA THR A 167 -21.79 -12.03 -5.35
C THR A 167 -20.96 -12.76 -6.41
N ALA A 168 -20.98 -12.28 -7.64
CA ALA A 168 -20.11 -12.69 -8.74
C ALA A 168 -18.63 -12.31 -8.51
N GLY A 169 -18.31 -11.30 -7.71
CA GLY A 169 -16.95 -10.94 -7.34
C GLY A 169 -16.20 -12.05 -6.61
N TYR A 170 -16.92 -12.93 -5.94
CA TYR A 170 -16.37 -14.12 -5.31
C TYR A 170 -16.28 -15.34 -6.21
N ALA A 171 -16.78 -15.27 -7.41
CA ALA A 171 -16.63 -16.33 -8.39
C ALA A 171 -15.20 -16.51 -8.94
N TYR A 172 -14.20 -16.27 -8.09
CA TYR A 172 -12.83 -16.74 -8.31
C TYR A 172 -12.75 -18.27 -8.40
N SER A 173 -13.89 -18.90 -8.35
CA SER A 173 -14.01 -20.35 -8.31
C SER A 173 -13.70 -21.04 -9.64
N GLY A 174 -13.51 -20.33 -10.73
CA GLY A 174 -13.57 -20.98 -12.02
C GLY A 174 -12.43 -20.77 -13.00
N THR A 175 -11.57 -19.81 -12.84
CA THR A 175 -10.65 -19.37 -13.92
C THR A 175 -9.18 -19.31 -13.55
N GLY A 176 -8.67 -20.25 -12.78
CA GLY A 176 -7.21 -20.39 -12.61
C GLY A 176 -6.53 -19.44 -11.61
N THR A 177 -7.21 -18.43 -11.10
CA THR A 177 -6.77 -17.60 -9.97
C THR A 177 -6.95 -18.31 -8.64
N GLY A 178 -6.92 -19.61 -8.68
CA GLY A 178 -7.29 -20.60 -7.71
C GLY A 178 -7.09 -20.17 -6.28
N ARG A 179 -8.19 -19.84 -5.62
CA ARG A 179 -8.19 -19.73 -4.16
C ARG A 179 -7.65 -21.03 -3.57
N TRP A 180 -6.75 -20.88 -2.61
CA TRP A 180 -6.21 -22.01 -1.90
C TRP A 180 -7.24 -22.53 -0.86
N PRO A 181 -7.18 -23.81 -0.51
CA PRO A 181 -8.14 -24.40 0.42
C PRO A 181 -8.21 -23.64 1.75
N VAL A 182 -9.39 -23.12 2.09
CA VAL A 182 -9.61 -22.24 3.26
C VAL A 182 -9.39 -22.94 4.60
N ASN A 183 -9.47 -24.25 4.64
CA ASN A 183 -9.12 -25.05 5.81
C ASN A 183 -7.61 -25.28 5.97
N LYS A 184 -6.80 -24.82 5.01
CA LYS A 184 -5.32 -24.91 5.04
C LYS A 184 -4.65 -23.55 5.08
N TYR A 185 -5.26 -22.52 4.51
CA TYR A 185 -4.67 -21.19 4.32
C TYR A 185 -5.67 -20.08 4.62
N LEU A 186 -5.21 -19.02 5.25
CA LEU A 186 -5.87 -17.72 5.19
C LEU A 186 -5.54 -17.09 3.83
N ASN A 187 -6.56 -16.87 3.01
CA ASN A 187 -6.43 -16.21 1.71
C ASN A 187 -6.69 -14.71 1.86
N ILE A 188 -5.76 -13.87 1.39
CA ILE A 188 -5.88 -12.41 1.39
C ILE A 188 -5.75 -11.94 -0.06
N TYR A 189 -6.79 -11.31 -0.60
CA TYR A 189 -6.82 -10.75 -1.93
C TYR A 189 -6.50 -9.26 -1.88
N ILE A 190 -5.47 -8.86 -2.58
CA ILE A 190 -5.11 -7.46 -2.78
C ILE A 190 -5.67 -7.00 -4.12
N VAL A 191 -6.47 -5.93 -4.08
CA VAL A 191 -7.15 -5.38 -5.24
C VAL A 191 -6.92 -3.89 -5.37
N LYS A 192 -7.08 -3.35 -6.57
CA LYS A 192 -6.96 -1.92 -6.84
C LYS A 192 -8.05 -1.13 -6.14
N CYS A 193 -9.26 -1.65 -6.13
CA CYS A 193 -10.43 -0.92 -5.69
C CYS A 193 -11.51 -1.87 -5.20
N ILE A 194 -12.10 -1.51 -4.08
CA ILE A 194 -13.33 -2.10 -3.58
C ILE A 194 -14.37 -0.99 -3.69
N SER A 195 -15.23 -1.05 -4.71
CA SER A 195 -16.24 -0.02 -4.90
C SER A 195 -17.42 -0.21 -3.96
N GLY A 196 -17.87 0.89 -3.35
CA GLY A 196 -19.17 0.99 -2.71
C GLY A 196 -20.32 0.85 -3.72
N PRO A 197 -21.42 1.58 -3.59
CA PRO A 197 -22.53 1.56 -4.55
C PRO A 197 -22.14 2.00 -5.96
N SER A 198 -20.96 2.58 -6.14
CA SER A 198 -20.41 2.98 -7.44
C SER A 198 -19.73 1.82 -8.14
N THR A 199 -19.97 1.68 -9.45
CA THR A 199 -19.35 0.67 -10.31
C THR A 199 -18.02 1.14 -10.92
N THR A 200 -17.56 2.36 -10.63
CA THR A 200 -16.33 2.94 -11.17
C THR A 200 -15.15 2.79 -10.21
N CYS A 201 -13.96 2.53 -10.73
CA CYS A 201 -12.71 2.51 -9.99
C CYS A 201 -11.72 3.54 -10.59
N PRO A 202 -11.26 4.54 -9.83
CA PRO A 202 -11.60 4.82 -8.43
C PRO A 202 -13.08 5.23 -8.30
N PRO A 203 -13.73 4.88 -7.18
CA PRO A 203 -15.12 5.26 -6.98
C PRO A 203 -15.23 6.77 -6.84
N THR A 204 -16.27 7.35 -7.47
CA THR A 204 -16.71 8.70 -7.15
C THR A 204 -17.62 8.61 -5.93
N GLY A 205 -17.15 8.97 -4.76
CA GLY A 205 -17.89 8.86 -3.51
C GLY A 205 -17.20 7.99 -2.46
N ALA A 206 -17.95 7.26 -1.64
CA ALA A 206 -17.40 6.39 -0.61
C ALA A 206 -16.64 5.20 -1.19
N PHE A 207 -15.49 4.86 -0.61
CA PHE A 207 -14.70 3.68 -0.98
C PHE A 207 -14.39 2.83 0.24
N VAL A 208 -14.30 1.52 0.03
CA VAL A 208 -14.05 0.50 1.04
C VAL A 208 -12.56 0.17 1.08
N VAL A 209 -12.00 0.02 2.29
CA VAL A 209 -10.59 -0.37 2.51
C VAL A 209 -10.45 -1.88 2.54
N GLY A 210 -11.35 -2.59 3.23
CA GLY A 210 -11.33 -4.03 3.34
C GLY A 210 -12.68 -4.61 3.71
N TYR A 211 -12.80 -5.92 3.57
CA TYR A 211 -13.89 -6.72 4.13
C TYR A 211 -13.54 -8.20 4.16
N THR A 212 -14.25 -8.91 5.01
CA THR A 212 -14.23 -10.37 5.09
C THR A 212 -15.61 -10.90 5.47
N TYR A 213 -15.70 -12.18 5.72
CA TYR A 213 -16.89 -12.81 6.28
C TYR A 213 -16.59 -13.40 7.65
N LEU A 214 -17.49 -13.18 8.62
CA LEU A 214 -17.42 -13.89 9.88
C LEU A 214 -17.63 -15.40 9.64
N PRO A 215 -17.11 -16.29 10.50
CA PRO A 215 -17.30 -17.72 10.35
C PRO A 215 -18.77 -18.11 10.15
N GLY A 216 -19.03 -18.82 9.06
CA GLY A 216 -20.38 -19.29 8.71
C GLY A 216 -21.26 -18.32 7.93
N SER A 217 -20.83 -17.07 7.72
CA SER A 217 -21.59 -16.06 6.96
C SER A 217 -21.23 -16.02 5.48
N SER A 218 -20.15 -16.69 5.06
CA SER A 218 -19.71 -16.67 3.68
C SER A 218 -20.64 -17.51 2.77
N PRO A 219 -20.97 -17.00 1.57
CA PRO A 219 -21.77 -17.73 0.59
C PRO A 219 -20.96 -18.86 -0.07
N GLY A 220 -20.57 -19.84 0.73
CA GLY A 220 -19.71 -20.96 0.36
C GLY A 220 -18.24 -20.75 0.74
N THR A 221 -17.48 -21.84 0.68
CA THR A 221 -16.05 -21.82 1.04
C THR A 221 -15.24 -20.88 0.15
N SER A 222 -15.79 -20.50 -1.01
CA SER A 222 -15.14 -19.59 -1.96
C SER A 222 -15.03 -18.17 -1.47
N ALA A 223 -15.90 -17.71 -0.62
CA ALA A 223 -15.91 -16.36 -0.11
C ALA A 223 -15.23 -16.22 1.26
N ASP A 224 -14.76 -17.31 1.88
CA ASP A 224 -14.01 -17.28 3.13
C ASP A 224 -12.57 -16.80 2.86
N ALA A 225 -12.42 -15.50 2.72
CA ALA A 225 -11.17 -14.81 2.44
C ALA A 225 -11.28 -13.35 2.90
N ILE A 226 -10.15 -12.65 2.93
CA ILE A 226 -10.10 -11.21 3.13
C ILE A 226 -9.87 -10.55 1.77
N VAL A 227 -10.62 -9.49 1.45
CA VAL A 227 -10.37 -8.61 0.31
C VAL A 227 -9.92 -7.26 0.84
N TYR A 228 -8.81 -6.76 0.30
CA TYR A 228 -8.12 -5.61 0.85
C TYR A 228 -7.57 -4.70 -0.24
N LYS A 229 -7.70 -3.39 -0.06
CA LYS A 229 -7.25 -2.39 -1.02
C LYS A 229 -5.73 -2.21 -0.94
N TYR A 230 -5.05 -2.21 -2.08
CA TYR A 230 -3.60 -2.26 -2.20
C TYR A 230 -2.84 -1.12 -1.50
N ASP A 231 -3.34 0.11 -1.59
CA ASP A 231 -2.69 1.32 -1.08
C ASP A 231 -2.86 1.53 0.43
N TYR A 232 -3.58 0.62 1.10
CA TYR A 232 -3.72 0.59 2.56
C TYR A 232 -2.85 -0.47 3.23
N LEU A 233 -2.12 -1.27 2.46
CA LEU A 233 -1.40 -2.42 3.02
C LEU A 233 -0.14 -2.03 3.81
N SER A 234 0.55 -0.97 3.44
CA SER A 234 1.90 -0.65 3.94
C SER A 234 2.05 0.71 4.60
N THR A 235 0.98 1.49 4.77
CA THR A 235 1.07 2.89 5.18
C THR A 235 0.52 3.17 6.59
N GLY A 236 1.42 3.45 7.55
CA GLY A 236 1.10 4.06 8.84
C GLY A 236 0.07 3.31 9.70
N THR A 237 -0.81 4.04 10.37
CA THR A 237 -1.92 3.49 11.17
C THR A 237 -2.95 2.78 10.30
N GLU A 238 -3.01 3.08 9.03
CA GLU A 238 -3.92 2.46 8.07
C GLU A 238 -3.56 1.01 7.74
N ALA A 239 -2.28 0.63 7.87
CA ALA A 239 -1.84 -0.77 7.77
C ALA A 239 -2.50 -1.69 8.81
N ARG A 240 -3.06 -1.15 9.89
CA ARG A 240 -3.77 -1.90 10.93
C ARG A 240 -5.22 -2.26 10.57
N ALA A 241 -5.76 -1.71 9.49
CA ALA A 241 -7.04 -2.17 8.97
C ALA A 241 -7.01 -3.65 8.53
N LEU A 242 -5.84 -4.18 8.13
CA LEU A 242 -5.71 -5.62 7.89
C LEU A 242 -5.83 -6.43 9.18
N SER A 243 -5.28 -5.95 10.30
CA SER A 243 -5.46 -6.58 11.63
C SER A 243 -6.93 -6.58 12.04
N HIS A 244 -7.69 -5.52 11.72
CA HIS A 244 -9.13 -5.44 11.90
C HIS A 244 -9.88 -6.52 11.09
N GLU A 245 -9.61 -6.64 9.79
CA GLU A 245 -10.27 -7.63 8.94
C GLU A 245 -9.94 -9.07 9.38
N ILE A 246 -8.72 -9.33 9.82
CA ILE A 246 -8.35 -10.62 10.41
C ILE A 246 -9.14 -10.87 11.71
N GLY A 247 -9.41 -9.83 12.50
CA GLY A 247 -10.27 -9.92 13.69
C GLY A 247 -11.67 -10.44 13.34
N HIS A 248 -12.31 -9.90 12.31
CA HIS A 248 -13.59 -10.39 11.80
C HIS A 248 -13.49 -11.83 11.30
N TRP A 249 -12.46 -12.14 10.53
CA TRP A 249 -12.21 -13.49 10.06
C TRP A 249 -12.04 -14.47 11.23
N LEU A 250 -11.54 -14.01 12.38
CA LEU A 250 -11.45 -14.75 13.65
C LEU A 250 -12.67 -14.55 14.57
N ASN A 251 -13.81 -14.16 14.04
CA ASN A 251 -15.09 -14.05 14.76
C ASN A 251 -15.23 -12.88 15.73
N LEU A 252 -14.47 -11.80 15.56
CA LEU A 252 -14.74 -10.57 16.28
C LEU A 252 -15.79 -9.73 15.54
N GLN A 253 -16.66 -9.07 16.30
CA GLN A 253 -17.55 -8.01 15.82
C GLN A 253 -16.87 -6.66 16.02
N HIS A 254 -17.44 -5.59 15.43
CA HIS A 254 -17.03 -4.23 15.80
C HIS A 254 -17.34 -4.00 17.29
N THR A 255 -16.56 -3.17 17.94
CA THR A 255 -16.81 -2.77 19.35
C THR A 255 -18.18 -2.15 19.55
N PHE A 256 -18.70 -1.48 18.50
CA PHE A 256 -20.02 -0.87 18.44
C PHE A 256 -21.12 -1.78 17.88
N GLY A 257 -20.86 -3.08 17.77
CA GLY A 257 -21.85 -4.10 17.41
C GLY A 257 -21.85 -4.50 15.93
N SER A 258 -22.87 -5.26 15.55
CA SER A 258 -23.00 -5.87 14.22
C SER A 258 -23.47 -4.87 13.15
N THR A 259 -22.72 -3.81 12.93
CA THR A 259 -23.04 -2.74 11.97
C THR A 259 -21.75 -2.15 11.38
N ASN A 260 -21.83 -1.52 10.20
CA ASN A 260 -20.75 -0.70 9.63
C ASN A 260 -20.94 0.81 9.91
N ASN A 261 -21.93 1.19 10.72
CA ASN A 261 -22.28 2.57 10.97
C ASN A 261 -21.99 2.93 12.43
N PRO A 262 -20.77 3.37 12.76
CA PRO A 262 -20.46 3.92 14.09
C PRO A 262 -21.22 5.23 14.35
N GLU A 263 -21.19 5.70 15.60
CA GLU A 263 -21.78 6.98 16.07
C GLU A 263 -23.31 7.06 16.03
N VAL A 264 -24.01 5.98 15.66
CA VAL A 264 -25.48 5.96 15.54
C VAL A 264 -26.14 5.54 16.85
N ALA A 265 -25.73 4.41 17.41
CA ALA A 265 -26.30 3.85 18.62
C ALA A 265 -25.25 3.11 19.44
N CYS A 266 -25.50 2.97 20.74
CA CYS A 266 -24.69 2.10 21.59
C CYS A 266 -24.82 0.64 21.16
N GLY A 267 -23.69 -0.03 21.04
CA GLY A 267 -23.60 -1.44 20.70
C GLY A 267 -22.52 -2.14 21.51
N THR A 268 -22.47 -3.45 21.36
CA THR A 268 -21.51 -4.33 22.03
C THR A 268 -21.02 -5.39 21.05
N ASP A 269 -19.77 -5.80 21.18
CA ASP A 269 -19.18 -6.93 20.44
C ASP A 269 -19.47 -8.29 21.12
N GLY A 270 -20.22 -8.28 22.21
CA GLY A 270 -20.50 -9.48 23.00
C GLY A 270 -19.29 -10.01 23.79
N VAL A 271 -18.30 -9.18 24.04
CA VAL A 271 -17.08 -9.49 24.83
C VAL A 271 -17.10 -8.71 26.12
N GLY A 272 -17.01 -9.39 27.26
CA GLY A 272 -17.28 -8.81 28.58
C GLY A 272 -16.27 -7.79 29.10
N ASP A 273 -15.07 -7.71 28.50
CA ASP A 273 -14.02 -6.74 28.85
C ASP A 273 -13.87 -5.63 27.79
N THR A 274 -14.77 -5.58 26.82
CA THR A 274 -14.91 -4.49 25.86
C THR A 274 -16.12 -3.65 26.26
N PRO A 275 -15.96 -2.35 26.59
CA PRO A 275 -17.08 -1.51 26.97
C PRO A 275 -18.05 -1.29 25.82
N ASP A 276 -19.35 -1.16 26.12
CA ASP A 276 -20.34 -0.71 25.14
C ASP A 276 -19.94 0.66 24.59
N THR A 277 -20.00 0.80 23.26
CA THR A 277 -19.60 2.02 22.56
C THR A 277 -20.51 2.31 21.37
N LYS A 278 -20.49 3.55 20.91
CA LYS A 278 -21.06 3.92 19.60
C LYS A 278 -20.08 3.70 18.45
N GLY A 279 -18.82 3.41 18.77
CA GLY A 279 -17.74 3.41 17.80
C GLY A 279 -17.37 4.83 17.35
N TYR A 280 -16.37 4.94 16.53
CA TYR A 280 -15.79 6.21 16.17
C TYR A 280 -15.39 6.31 14.72
N PHE A 281 -15.83 7.37 14.04
CA PHE A 281 -15.54 7.61 12.62
C PHE A 281 -14.47 8.69 12.38
N ALA A 282 -13.89 9.25 13.42
CA ALA A 282 -13.01 10.41 13.27
C ALA A 282 -11.64 10.09 12.71
N VAL A 283 -11.36 10.71 11.61
CA VAL A 283 -10.22 10.51 10.76
C VAL A 283 -8.91 11.08 11.32
N ASN A 284 -8.88 11.88 12.37
CA ASN A 284 -7.67 12.63 12.75
C ASN A 284 -7.51 12.92 14.24
N GLN A 285 -8.02 12.11 15.12
CA GLN A 285 -7.98 12.43 16.55
C GLN A 285 -7.31 11.33 17.39
N CYS A 286 -6.00 11.17 17.26
CA CYS A 286 -5.16 10.49 18.22
C CYS A 286 -4.28 11.49 18.97
N PRO A 287 -4.23 11.49 20.26
CA PRO A 287 -4.89 10.66 21.30
C PRO A 287 -6.07 11.41 21.94
N SER A 288 -7.10 11.71 21.22
CA SER A 288 -8.03 12.77 21.58
C SER A 288 -9.21 12.36 22.44
N HIS A 289 -9.44 11.08 22.60
CA HIS A 289 -10.44 10.68 23.57
C HIS A 289 -9.80 10.58 24.94
N GLY A 290 -9.36 11.76 25.40
CA GLY A 290 -9.05 11.94 26.79
C GLY A 290 -10.24 11.46 27.60
N LEU A 291 -9.97 10.62 28.60
CA LEU A 291 -10.87 10.23 29.64
C LEU A 291 -11.96 11.32 29.88
N GLY A 292 -13.20 11.07 29.51
CA GLY A 292 -14.33 11.85 29.94
C GLY A 292 -14.92 12.88 28.98
N SER A 293 -14.56 12.96 27.72
CA SER A 293 -15.17 13.92 26.79
C SER A 293 -16.33 13.36 25.96
N PHE A 294 -16.64 12.09 26.05
CA PHE A 294 -17.80 11.49 25.41
C PHE A 294 -18.88 11.14 26.44
N THR A 295 -20.03 11.75 26.32
CA THR A 295 -21.29 11.27 26.93
C THR A 295 -21.74 10.06 26.09
N GLY A 296 -20.96 8.99 26.15
CA GLY A 296 -21.15 7.78 25.37
C GLY A 296 -21.96 6.74 26.09
N CYS A 297 -21.80 5.53 25.66
CA CYS A 297 -22.49 4.34 26.13
C CYS A 297 -21.86 3.83 27.43
N SER A 298 -20.58 4.09 27.63
CA SER A 298 -19.79 3.73 28.81
C SER A 298 -19.01 4.93 29.31
N PRO A 299 -18.63 4.97 30.61
CA PRO A 299 -17.81 6.06 31.15
C PRO A 299 -16.46 6.25 30.45
N THR A 300 -15.93 5.18 29.89
CA THR A 300 -14.72 5.18 29.07
C THR A 300 -14.91 4.17 27.93
N GLU A 301 -14.85 4.65 26.71
CA GLU A 301 -14.94 3.81 25.51
C GLU A 301 -13.55 3.44 25.01
N ASN A 302 -13.40 2.25 24.40
CA ASN A 302 -12.12 1.73 23.91
C ASN A 302 -11.95 2.02 22.40
N ASP A 303 -11.72 3.27 22.05
CA ASP A 303 -11.47 3.75 20.69
C ASP A 303 -10.07 3.37 20.16
N GLU A 304 -9.20 2.79 21.02
CA GLU A 304 -7.90 2.24 20.65
C GLU A 304 -7.97 0.75 20.26
N ASN A 305 -9.18 0.18 20.25
CA ASN A 305 -9.40 -1.20 19.87
C ASN A 305 -9.24 -1.40 18.36
N PHE A 306 -8.59 -2.49 17.93
CA PHE A 306 -8.48 -2.81 16.51
C PHE A 306 -9.83 -3.01 15.81
N MET A 307 -10.88 -3.36 16.56
CA MET A 307 -12.24 -3.56 16.02
C MET A 307 -13.09 -2.29 16.02
N ASP A 308 -12.54 -1.13 16.35
CA ASP A 308 -13.15 0.18 16.16
C ASP A 308 -12.70 0.81 14.83
N TYR A 309 -13.36 1.89 14.39
CA TYR A 309 -12.98 2.68 13.23
C TYR A 309 -12.13 3.89 13.58
N GLY A 310 -11.72 4.00 14.83
CA GLY A 310 -10.83 5.04 15.32
C GLY A 310 -9.50 5.08 14.56
N SER A 311 -8.88 6.26 14.54
CA SER A 311 -7.60 6.46 13.84
C SER A 311 -6.37 5.95 14.61
N CYS A 312 -6.57 5.43 15.83
CA CYS A 312 -5.50 4.99 16.73
C CYS A 312 -5.61 3.54 17.22
N PRO A 313 -5.88 2.56 16.35
CA PRO A 313 -6.02 1.19 16.82
C PRO A 313 -4.67 0.68 17.37
N LYS A 314 -4.67 0.08 18.57
CA LYS A 314 -3.44 -0.37 19.24
C LYS A 314 -3.59 -1.73 19.91
N MET A 315 -4.81 -2.21 20.15
CA MET A 315 -5.01 -3.35 21.03
C MET A 315 -6.24 -4.20 20.71
N PHE A 316 -6.15 -5.46 21.11
CA PHE A 316 -7.29 -6.33 21.40
C PHE A 316 -7.38 -6.57 22.90
N THR A 317 -8.59 -6.75 23.42
CA THR A 317 -8.77 -7.15 24.82
C THR A 317 -8.53 -8.66 25.00
N GLN A 318 -8.32 -9.09 26.26
CA GLN A 318 -8.16 -10.51 26.58
C GLN A 318 -9.39 -11.34 26.19
N GLY A 319 -10.59 -10.79 26.37
CA GLY A 319 -11.82 -11.44 25.94
C GLY A 319 -11.90 -11.60 24.42
N GLN A 320 -11.53 -10.56 23.66
CA GLN A 320 -11.43 -10.66 22.20
C GLN A 320 -10.41 -11.69 21.77
N VAL A 321 -9.24 -11.73 22.40
CA VAL A 321 -8.22 -12.77 22.16
C VAL A 321 -8.79 -14.16 22.41
N THR A 322 -9.53 -14.35 23.50
CA THR A 322 -10.18 -15.64 23.81
C THR A 322 -11.17 -16.03 22.72
N ARG A 323 -11.99 -15.08 22.22
CA ARG A 323 -12.94 -15.31 21.13
C ARG A 323 -12.25 -15.70 19.82
N MET A 324 -11.16 -15.02 19.48
CA MET A 324 -10.33 -15.35 18.29
C MET A 324 -9.72 -16.75 18.39
N ARG A 325 -9.16 -17.10 19.55
CA ARG A 325 -8.58 -18.44 19.79
C ARG A 325 -9.65 -19.53 19.77
N THR A 326 -10.85 -19.25 20.28
CA THR A 326 -11.99 -20.17 20.17
C THR A 326 -12.33 -20.42 18.69
N ALA A 327 -12.35 -19.38 17.86
CA ALA A 327 -12.59 -19.53 16.43
C ALA A 327 -11.52 -20.43 15.75
N LEU A 328 -10.26 -20.34 16.16
CA LEU A 328 -9.18 -21.20 15.63
C LEU A 328 -9.28 -22.66 16.10
N THR A 329 -9.84 -22.91 17.26
CA THR A 329 -9.97 -24.28 17.79
C THR A 329 -11.30 -24.93 17.45
N SER A 330 -12.29 -24.15 17.07
CA SER A 330 -13.66 -24.59 16.76
C SER A 330 -13.71 -25.39 15.45
N ALA A 331 -14.27 -26.58 15.52
CA ALA A 331 -14.64 -27.34 14.33
C ALA A 331 -15.83 -26.68 13.59
N THR A 332 -16.70 -26.00 14.35
CA THR A 332 -17.87 -25.28 13.83
C THR A 332 -17.46 -24.10 12.96
N ALA A 333 -16.41 -23.37 13.38
CA ALA A 333 -15.83 -22.28 12.59
C ALA A 333 -15.04 -22.77 11.36
N GLY A 334 -14.68 -24.06 11.31
CA GLY A 334 -13.93 -24.65 10.21
C GLY A 334 -12.45 -24.23 10.12
N ARG A 335 -11.88 -23.65 11.20
CA ARG A 335 -10.50 -23.16 11.25
C ARG A 335 -9.55 -24.03 12.05
N ASN A 336 -10.05 -25.07 12.69
CA ASN A 336 -9.27 -25.92 13.61
C ASN A 336 -8.16 -26.75 12.94
N ASN A 337 -8.16 -26.87 11.61
CA ASN A 337 -7.08 -27.53 10.87
C ASN A 337 -5.90 -26.57 10.57
N LEU A 338 -6.12 -25.26 10.54
CA LEU A 338 -5.11 -24.30 10.07
C LEU A 338 -3.76 -24.42 10.78
N TRP A 339 -3.79 -24.55 12.08
CA TRP A 339 -2.62 -24.63 12.96
C TRP A 339 -2.19 -26.05 13.31
N SER A 340 -2.86 -27.07 12.78
CA SER A 340 -2.51 -28.47 13.04
C SER A 340 -1.11 -28.79 12.52
N ALA A 341 -0.36 -29.62 13.24
CA ALA A 341 0.99 -30.03 12.83
C ALA A 341 1.01 -30.60 11.40
N THR A 342 -0.02 -31.37 11.05
CA THR A 342 -0.19 -31.93 9.70
C THR A 342 -0.32 -30.83 8.65
N ASN A 343 -1.12 -29.77 8.92
CA ASN A 343 -1.30 -28.67 7.99
C ASN A 343 -0.05 -27.78 7.91
N LEU A 344 0.61 -27.52 9.03
CA LEU A 344 1.86 -26.74 9.03
C LEU A 344 2.96 -27.45 8.23
N LEU A 345 3.02 -28.79 8.28
CA LEU A 345 3.89 -29.58 7.42
C LEU A 345 3.47 -29.48 5.94
N ALA A 346 2.17 -29.63 5.66
CA ALA A 346 1.63 -29.59 4.29
C ALA A 346 1.83 -28.21 3.64
N THR A 347 1.75 -27.13 4.41
CA THR A 347 1.93 -25.74 3.97
C THR A 347 3.39 -25.26 4.03
N GLY A 348 4.31 -26.15 4.47
CA GLY A 348 5.75 -25.89 4.49
C GLY A 348 6.22 -24.95 5.61
N ILE A 349 5.44 -24.76 6.67
CA ILE A 349 5.75 -23.83 7.79
C ILE A 349 6.67 -24.46 8.83
N THR A 350 6.72 -25.77 8.91
CA THR A 350 7.64 -26.46 9.82
C THR A 350 9.10 -26.31 9.40
N SER A 351 10.03 -26.37 10.36
CA SER A 351 11.44 -26.02 10.20
C SER A 351 12.27 -26.86 9.22
N THR A 352 11.74 -27.98 8.73
CA THR A 352 12.42 -28.83 7.73
C THR A 352 12.05 -28.37 6.32
N TYR A 353 12.82 -27.42 5.82
CA TYR A 353 12.69 -26.92 4.44
C TYR A 353 13.21 -27.95 3.44
N THR A 354 12.34 -28.39 2.55
CA THR A 354 12.68 -29.28 1.42
C THR A 354 12.52 -28.60 0.06
N CYS A 355 12.45 -27.27 0.03
CA CYS A 355 12.22 -26.49 -1.18
C CYS A 355 13.50 -25.94 -1.77
N ALA A 356 13.59 -25.96 -3.10
CA ALA A 356 14.59 -25.17 -3.81
C ALA A 356 14.44 -23.68 -3.45
N PRO A 357 15.51 -22.90 -3.45
CA PRO A 357 15.43 -21.47 -3.14
C PRO A 357 14.64 -20.70 -4.21
N VAL A 358 14.11 -19.56 -3.85
CA VAL A 358 13.56 -18.56 -4.77
C VAL A 358 14.53 -17.39 -4.80
N ALA A 359 15.17 -17.14 -5.96
CA ALA A 359 16.05 -16.00 -6.14
C ALA A 359 15.23 -14.74 -6.43
N ASP A 360 15.54 -13.66 -5.76
CA ASP A 360 15.10 -12.31 -6.08
C ASP A 360 16.16 -11.30 -5.63
N LEU A 361 16.16 -10.13 -6.27
CA LEU A 361 17.18 -9.11 -6.07
C LEU A 361 16.61 -7.69 -6.15
N LYS A 362 17.26 -6.77 -5.46
CA LYS A 362 17.04 -5.33 -5.63
C LYS A 362 18.38 -4.60 -5.70
N SER A 363 18.33 -3.37 -6.20
CA SER A 363 19.45 -2.45 -6.24
C SER A 363 19.05 -1.12 -5.61
N ASN A 364 20.00 -0.44 -4.99
CA ASN A 364 19.75 0.87 -4.39
C ASN A 364 19.50 1.97 -5.44
N LYS A 365 19.99 1.76 -6.67
CA LYS A 365 19.78 2.62 -7.83
C LYS A 365 19.70 1.76 -9.09
N THR A 366 19.00 2.25 -10.11
CA THR A 366 18.94 1.61 -11.44
C THR A 366 19.50 2.49 -12.56
N ILE A 367 19.79 3.76 -12.25
CA ILE A 367 20.40 4.72 -13.17
C ILE A 367 21.60 5.35 -12.46
N ILE A 368 22.77 5.35 -13.13
CA ILE A 368 24.01 5.95 -12.62
C ILE A 368 24.84 6.53 -13.76
N CYS A 369 25.81 7.41 -13.41
CA CYS A 369 26.89 7.79 -14.32
C CYS A 369 27.92 6.67 -14.45
N ALA A 370 28.57 6.58 -15.62
CA ALA A 370 29.76 5.74 -15.79
C ALA A 370 30.84 6.06 -14.73
N GLY A 371 31.44 5.02 -14.17
CA GLY A 371 32.39 5.12 -13.06
C GLY A 371 31.79 5.09 -11.66
N ASN A 372 30.48 5.17 -11.52
CA ASN A 372 29.81 5.07 -10.23
C ASN A 372 29.47 3.63 -9.86
N SER A 373 29.14 3.42 -8.58
CA SER A 373 28.81 2.12 -8.02
C SER A 373 27.34 1.98 -7.66
N ILE A 374 26.86 0.75 -7.71
CA ILE A 374 25.55 0.30 -7.27
C ILE A 374 25.73 -0.78 -6.20
N THR A 375 24.96 -0.68 -5.13
CA THR A 375 24.83 -1.76 -4.16
C THR A 375 23.61 -2.60 -4.53
N HIS A 376 23.86 -3.88 -4.84
CA HIS A 376 22.81 -4.88 -5.05
C HIS A 376 22.53 -5.60 -3.74
N THR A 377 21.31 -6.04 -3.52
CA THR A 377 20.92 -6.78 -2.31
C THR A 377 20.18 -8.04 -2.73
N SER A 378 20.61 -9.18 -2.19
CA SER A 378 19.89 -10.44 -2.35
C SER A 378 18.59 -10.40 -1.53
N LEU A 379 17.49 -10.73 -2.18
CA LEU A 379 16.20 -10.99 -1.58
C LEU A 379 15.85 -12.49 -1.68
N ALA A 380 16.86 -13.33 -1.92
CA ALA A 380 16.66 -14.77 -2.05
C ALA A 380 16.03 -15.36 -0.79
N GLN A 381 14.99 -16.16 -0.99
CA GLN A 381 14.25 -16.84 0.06
C GLN A 381 14.63 -18.32 0.08
N TYR A 382 14.41 -18.97 1.23
CA TYR A 382 14.70 -20.40 1.44
C TYR A 382 16.19 -20.78 1.57
N GLY A 383 17.03 -19.91 2.14
CA GLY A 383 18.43 -20.21 2.27
C GLY A 383 19.10 -19.71 3.54
N THR A 384 18.94 -20.42 4.67
CA THR A 384 19.88 -20.29 5.80
C THR A 384 21.10 -21.18 5.63
N SER A 385 21.08 -22.15 4.72
CA SER A 385 22.17 -23.10 4.41
C SER A 385 22.48 -23.17 2.93
N GLY A 386 22.14 -22.16 2.16
CA GLY A 386 22.40 -22.10 0.72
C GLY A 386 23.55 -21.16 0.35
N SER A 387 23.95 -21.20 -0.89
CA SER A 387 24.88 -20.27 -1.52
C SER A 387 24.15 -19.36 -2.49
N ILE A 388 24.66 -18.15 -2.67
CA ILE A 388 24.23 -17.22 -3.71
C ILE A 388 25.40 -16.91 -4.64
N SER A 389 25.09 -16.70 -5.89
CA SER A 389 26.04 -16.28 -6.91
C SER A 389 25.41 -15.20 -7.79
N TRP A 390 26.11 -14.09 -7.92
CA TRP A 390 25.71 -12.96 -8.75
C TRP A 390 26.45 -12.98 -10.08
N SER A 391 25.79 -12.48 -11.11
CA SER A 391 26.39 -12.11 -12.38
C SER A 391 25.95 -10.70 -12.77
N PHE A 392 26.93 -9.83 -13.04
CA PHE A 392 26.74 -8.42 -13.37
C PHE A 392 27.30 -8.16 -14.77
N GLN A 393 26.41 -8.13 -15.77
CA GLN A 393 26.80 -7.76 -17.11
C GLN A 393 27.40 -6.34 -17.09
N GLY A 394 28.60 -6.18 -17.63
CA GLY A 394 29.30 -4.87 -17.72
C GLY A 394 29.76 -4.30 -16.38
N GLY A 395 29.52 -4.97 -15.26
CA GLY A 395 29.91 -4.53 -13.92
C GLY A 395 31.30 -5.03 -13.49
N THR A 396 31.89 -4.33 -12.55
CA THR A 396 33.16 -4.71 -11.89
C THR A 396 32.95 -4.70 -10.37
N PRO A 397 33.06 -5.84 -9.67
CA PRO A 397 33.34 -7.17 -10.19
C PRO A 397 32.19 -7.71 -11.06
N ALA A 398 32.49 -8.59 -12.03
CA ALA A 398 31.48 -9.21 -12.89
C ALA A 398 30.66 -10.30 -12.18
N THR A 399 31.15 -10.84 -11.06
CA THR A 399 30.49 -11.84 -10.23
C THR A 399 30.71 -11.58 -8.76
N SER A 400 29.84 -12.09 -7.89
CA SER A 400 30.00 -12.01 -6.44
C SER A 400 29.23 -13.13 -5.74
N THR A 401 29.60 -13.43 -4.49
CA THR A 401 28.85 -14.31 -3.58
C THR A 401 28.40 -13.58 -2.31
N ALA A 402 28.65 -12.27 -2.21
CA ALA A 402 28.24 -11.45 -1.09
C ALA A 402 26.73 -11.23 -1.09
N THR A 403 26.12 -11.07 0.09
CA THR A 403 24.68 -10.77 0.21
C THR A 403 24.31 -9.37 -0.28
N ALA A 404 25.27 -8.45 -0.23
CA ALA A 404 25.10 -7.06 -0.69
C ALA A 404 26.35 -6.58 -1.43
N PRO A 405 26.61 -7.05 -2.67
CA PRO A 405 27.78 -6.64 -3.43
C PRO A 405 27.67 -5.20 -3.93
N VAL A 406 28.83 -4.51 -3.93
CA VAL A 406 29.01 -3.20 -4.56
C VAL A 406 29.68 -3.39 -5.91
N VAL A 407 29.06 -2.88 -6.97
CA VAL A 407 29.48 -3.09 -8.35
C VAL A 407 29.64 -1.75 -9.07
N VAL A 408 30.79 -1.52 -9.70
CA VAL A 408 31.09 -0.33 -10.50
C VAL A 408 30.78 -0.61 -11.97
N TYR A 409 30.13 0.32 -12.66
CA TYR A 409 29.87 0.28 -14.09
C TYR A 409 30.60 1.42 -14.80
N ASN A 410 31.62 1.07 -15.57
CA ASN A 410 32.49 2.08 -16.21
C ASN A 410 32.07 2.48 -17.62
N THR A 411 31.23 1.67 -18.28
CA THR A 411 30.85 1.91 -19.67
C THR A 411 29.37 2.26 -19.75
N PRO A 412 28.98 3.28 -20.51
CA PRO A 412 27.58 3.60 -20.77
C PRO A 412 26.87 2.44 -21.47
N GLY A 413 25.59 2.23 -21.13
CA GLY A 413 24.77 1.16 -21.69
C GLY A 413 23.70 0.68 -20.72
N THR A 414 22.94 -0.32 -21.13
CA THR A 414 21.96 -1.00 -20.28
C THR A 414 22.43 -2.43 -19.99
N TYR A 415 22.33 -2.82 -18.73
CA TYR A 415 22.93 -4.05 -18.25
C TYR A 415 21.94 -4.89 -17.46
N SER A 416 22.07 -6.21 -17.63
CA SER A 416 21.30 -7.18 -16.86
C SER A 416 22.03 -7.57 -15.57
N VAL A 417 21.25 -7.91 -14.56
CA VAL A 417 21.75 -8.45 -13.29
C VAL A 417 21.07 -9.76 -13.01
N SER A 418 21.86 -10.78 -12.67
CA SER A 418 21.34 -12.10 -12.29
C SER A 418 21.79 -12.47 -10.89
N LEU A 419 20.89 -13.10 -10.14
CA LEU A 419 21.17 -13.76 -8.87
C LEU A 419 20.75 -15.23 -8.98
N THR A 420 21.67 -16.13 -8.71
CA THR A 420 21.41 -17.56 -8.56
C THR A 420 21.51 -17.92 -7.09
N ALA A 421 20.47 -18.55 -6.56
CA ALA A 421 20.44 -19.12 -5.21
C ALA A 421 20.42 -20.64 -5.31
N THR A 422 21.19 -21.31 -4.48
CA THR A 422 21.31 -22.80 -4.46
C THR A 422 21.24 -23.30 -3.04
N ASN A 423 20.50 -24.37 -2.80
CA ASN A 423 20.50 -25.14 -1.57
C ASN A 423 20.48 -26.66 -1.88
N PRO A 424 20.50 -27.56 -0.89
CA PRO A 424 20.47 -29.00 -1.14
C PRO A 424 19.27 -29.53 -1.94
N TYR A 425 18.22 -28.74 -2.07
CA TYR A 425 16.97 -29.12 -2.75
C TYR A 425 16.85 -28.54 -4.15
N GLY A 426 17.77 -27.69 -4.58
CA GLY A 426 17.79 -27.16 -5.95
C GLY A 426 18.45 -25.80 -6.09
N THR A 427 18.32 -25.28 -7.31
CA THR A 427 18.87 -24.00 -7.72
C THR A 427 17.79 -23.20 -8.43
N ASN A 428 17.73 -21.90 -8.16
CA ASN A 428 16.85 -20.96 -8.85
C ASN A 428 17.62 -19.69 -9.21
N THR A 429 17.34 -19.14 -10.38
CA THR A 429 17.99 -17.93 -10.90
C THR A 429 16.95 -16.89 -11.26
N MET A 430 17.11 -15.67 -10.74
CA MET A 430 16.40 -14.48 -11.16
C MET A 430 17.31 -13.62 -12.03
N THR A 431 16.83 -13.21 -13.19
CA THR A 431 17.53 -12.27 -14.08
C THR A 431 16.63 -11.07 -14.35
N LYS A 432 17.10 -9.88 -14.02
CA LYS A 432 16.47 -8.61 -14.41
C LYS A 432 17.22 -8.07 -15.62
N THR A 433 16.58 -8.16 -16.79
CA THR A 433 17.14 -7.69 -18.06
C THR A 433 17.01 -6.18 -18.18
N SER A 434 18.01 -5.52 -18.78
CA SER A 434 18.05 -4.05 -18.94
C SER A 434 17.76 -3.29 -17.63
N TYR A 435 18.22 -3.83 -16.51
CA TYR A 435 17.86 -3.37 -15.18
C TYR A 435 18.67 -2.16 -14.72
N ILE A 436 19.93 -2.09 -15.15
CA ILE A 436 20.84 -0.99 -14.84
C ILE A 436 21.07 -0.17 -16.10
N THR A 437 20.82 1.13 -16.01
CA THR A 437 21.15 2.09 -17.06
C THR A 437 22.34 2.92 -16.62
N VAL A 438 23.42 2.82 -17.36
CA VAL A 438 24.64 3.62 -17.15
C VAL A 438 24.68 4.70 -18.22
N VAL A 439 24.60 5.94 -17.80
CA VAL A 439 24.66 7.09 -18.72
C VAL A 439 26.09 7.59 -18.81
N ASN A 440 26.43 8.13 -19.97
CA ASN A 440 27.74 8.74 -20.15
C ASN A 440 27.88 9.92 -19.18
N GLY A 441 28.82 9.83 -18.27
CA GLY A 441 29.16 10.93 -17.38
C GLY A 441 29.93 12.06 -18.05
N THR A 442 30.41 11.84 -19.27
CA THR A 442 31.09 12.82 -20.12
C THR A 442 30.34 12.95 -21.45
N GLY A 443 29.98 14.15 -21.82
CA GLY A 443 29.18 14.41 -23.01
C GLY A 443 27.70 14.63 -22.64
N GLY A 444 27.23 15.74 -22.99
CA GLY A 444 25.88 16.23 -22.87
C GLY A 444 25.76 17.45 -23.77
N TYR A 445 24.63 18.09 -23.75
CA TYR A 445 24.50 19.37 -24.44
C TYR A 445 25.43 20.40 -23.78
N THR A 446 26.19 21.11 -24.62
CA THR A 446 27.05 22.20 -24.16
C THR A 446 26.28 23.51 -24.10
N ALA A 447 26.59 24.36 -23.15
CA ALA A 447 26.00 25.70 -23.11
C ALA A 447 26.59 26.63 -24.22
N PRO A 448 25.82 27.56 -24.80
CA PRO A 448 24.40 27.76 -24.54
C PRO A 448 23.50 26.68 -25.21
N TYR A 449 22.50 26.22 -24.49
CA TYR A 449 21.48 25.28 -24.99
C TYR A 449 20.10 25.91 -24.82
N THR A 450 19.31 25.89 -25.87
CA THR A 450 17.94 26.41 -25.87
C THR A 450 16.99 25.32 -26.35
N HIS A 451 15.86 25.17 -25.70
CA HIS A 451 14.77 24.31 -26.12
C HIS A 451 13.47 25.13 -26.17
N ASP A 452 12.83 25.16 -27.32
CA ASP A 452 11.59 25.91 -27.60
C ASP A 452 10.33 25.03 -27.59
N PHE A 453 10.48 23.72 -27.40
CA PHE A 453 9.41 22.72 -27.45
C PHE A 453 8.66 22.61 -28.78
N ASP A 454 9.21 23.14 -29.85
CA ASP A 454 8.59 23.15 -31.19
C ASP A 454 8.75 21.84 -31.97
N VAL A 455 9.10 20.75 -31.28
CA VAL A 455 9.11 19.39 -31.84
C VAL A 455 7.75 19.03 -32.46
N LEU A 456 7.75 18.21 -33.50
CA LEU A 456 6.56 17.94 -34.31
C LEU A 456 5.42 17.31 -33.48
N PHE A 457 5.72 16.45 -32.53
CA PHE A 457 4.72 15.75 -31.72
C PHE A 457 5.23 15.44 -30.32
N GLY A 458 4.45 15.76 -29.29
CA GLY A 458 4.65 15.34 -27.92
C GLY A 458 5.76 16.09 -27.16
N VAL A 459 6.08 15.60 -25.99
CA VAL A 459 7.24 16.05 -25.22
C VAL A 459 8.51 15.52 -25.89
N PRO A 460 9.61 16.32 -25.95
CA PRO A 460 10.84 15.86 -26.56
C PRO A 460 11.31 14.50 -26.03
N SER A 461 11.77 13.63 -26.92
CA SER A 461 12.17 12.25 -26.57
C SER A 461 13.39 12.19 -25.63
N ASP A 462 14.18 13.25 -25.59
CA ASP A 462 15.32 13.42 -24.67
C ASP A 462 14.91 14.06 -23.31
N MET A 463 13.63 14.36 -23.14
CA MET A 463 13.03 14.86 -21.89
C MET A 463 12.00 13.87 -21.33
N PRO A 464 12.42 12.77 -20.71
CA PRO A 464 11.50 11.78 -20.20
C PRO A 464 10.57 12.38 -19.13
N VAL A 465 9.31 12.00 -19.24
CA VAL A 465 8.24 12.40 -18.31
C VAL A 465 7.96 11.25 -17.38
N THR A 466 7.88 11.53 -16.10
CA THR A 466 7.42 10.58 -15.09
C THR A 466 6.18 11.12 -14.39
N ASN A 467 5.12 10.33 -14.46
CA ASN A 467 3.92 10.53 -13.67
C ASN A 467 4.08 9.77 -12.36
N GLY A 468 4.35 10.49 -11.28
CA GLY A 468 4.74 9.90 -10.00
C GLY A 468 3.61 9.17 -9.26
N ASN A 469 2.37 9.40 -9.63
CA ASN A 469 1.19 8.83 -8.96
C ASN A 469 0.08 8.60 -9.97
N SER A 470 0.13 7.59 -10.78
CA SER A 470 -0.97 7.03 -11.62
C SER A 470 -2.23 7.92 -11.88
N GLY A 471 -2.09 9.23 -11.74
CA GLY A 471 -3.12 10.21 -12.05
C GLY A 471 -3.34 10.29 -13.56
N SER A 472 -4.50 10.79 -13.99
CA SER A 472 -4.86 10.93 -15.40
C SER A 472 -4.12 12.08 -16.13
N ALA A 473 -3.42 12.96 -15.38
CA ALA A 473 -2.65 14.05 -15.94
C ALA A 473 -1.17 13.71 -15.98
N SER A 474 -0.51 14.13 -17.03
CA SER A 474 0.93 14.01 -17.25
C SER A 474 1.40 15.22 -18.06
N TRP A 475 2.69 15.50 -18.04
CA TRP A 475 3.27 16.52 -18.89
C TRP A 475 3.02 16.21 -20.36
N GLN A 476 2.51 17.20 -21.09
CA GLN A 476 2.15 17.10 -22.51
C GLN A 476 2.65 18.31 -23.25
N GLN A 477 2.77 18.21 -24.57
CA GLN A 477 3.01 19.37 -25.42
C GLN A 477 1.69 20.11 -25.68
N ASN A 478 1.72 21.43 -25.53
CA ASN A 478 0.68 22.30 -26.01
C ASN A 478 1.11 22.88 -27.39
N ALA A 479 0.34 22.56 -28.42
CA ALA A 479 0.66 22.97 -29.78
C ALA A 479 0.16 24.38 -30.18
N SER A 480 -0.54 25.07 -29.26
CA SER A 480 -1.21 26.33 -29.55
C SER A 480 -0.72 27.53 -28.75
N TYR A 481 -0.01 27.26 -27.66
CA TYR A 481 0.40 28.34 -26.74
C TYR A 481 1.85 28.13 -26.31
N GLY A 482 2.71 29.04 -26.70
CA GLY A 482 4.10 29.11 -26.29
C GLY A 482 4.45 30.45 -25.66
N ALA A 483 5.63 30.56 -25.07
CA ALA A 483 6.16 31.83 -24.59
C ALA A 483 6.60 32.72 -25.73
N ILE A 484 7.10 33.89 -25.42
CA ILE A 484 7.49 34.93 -26.40
C ILE A 484 8.35 34.34 -27.51
N GLY A 485 7.84 34.37 -28.74
CA GLY A 485 8.56 33.92 -29.93
C GLY A 485 8.46 32.46 -30.28
N THR A 486 7.79 31.63 -29.49
CA THR A 486 7.57 30.20 -29.75
C THR A 486 6.09 29.86 -29.78
N PRO A 487 5.61 29.01 -30.71
CA PRO A 487 4.19 28.64 -30.81
C PRO A 487 3.81 27.53 -29.82
N LYS A 488 4.74 26.85 -29.19
CA LYS A 488 4.47 25.64 -28.36
C LYS A 488 5.08 25.74 -26.97
N SER A 489 4.57 24.91 -26.10
CA SER A 489 5.07 24.73 -24.71
C SER A 489 4.81 23.31 -24.23
N ILE A 490 5.38 22.95 -23.11
CA ILE A 490 4.93 21.79 -22.34
C ILE A 490 3.99 22.25 -21.23
N TYR A 491 2.97 21.48 -20.95
CA TYR A 491 2.00 21.81 -19.90
C TYR A 491 1.57 20.58 -19.10
N LEU A 492 1.14 20.83 -17.89
CA LEU A 492 0.49 19.86 -17.02
C LEU A 492 -0.92 20.35 -16.71
N ASN A 493 -1.93 19.57 -17.10
CA ASN A 493 -3.32 19.89 -16.77
C ASN A 493 -3.67 19.33 -15.38
N ASN A 494 -3.34 20.06 -14.33
CA ASN A 494 -3.66 19.69 -12.95
C ASN A 494 -5.13 19.91 -12.57
N SER A 495 -5.94 20.52 -13.46
CA SER A 495 -7.39 20.69 -13.22
C SER A 495 -8.17 19.38 -13.22
N SER A 496 -7.61 18.32 -13.79
CA SER A 496 -8.19 16.97 -13.82
C SER A 496 -7.91 16.17 -12.54
N TYR A 497 -7.02 16.63 -11.68
CA TYR A 497 -6.80 15.98 -10.38
C TYR A 497 -7.99 16.26 -9.46
N THR A 498 -8.64 15.18 -9.03
CA THR A 498 -9.80 15.23 -8.11
C THR A 498 -9.42 14.88 -6.67
N SER A 499 -8.19 14.43 -6.41
CA SER A 499 -7.74 14.04 -5.09
C SER A 499 -6.89 15.11 -4.41
N THR A 500 -7.00 15.18 -3.10
CA THR A 500 -6.35 16.17 -2.23
C THR A 500 -4.92 15.79 -1.82
N GLY A 501 -4.23 14.91 -2.52
CA GLY A 501 -2.99 14.38 -1.99
C GLY A 501 -1.85 14.26 -2.99
N GLY A 502 -0.83 15.09 -2.80
CA GLY A 502 0.59 14.78 -3.07
C GLY A 502 0.98 14.22 -4.44
N HIS A 503 0.29 14.56 -5.53
CA HIS A 503 0.73 14.16 -6.85
C HIS A 503 2.01 14.89 -7.24
N ILE A 504 3.00 14.13 -7.70
CA ILE A 504 4.27 14.66 -8.18
C ILE A 504 4.47 14.17 -9.61
N ASP A 505 4.48 15.11 -10.55
CA ASP A 505 4.82 14.86 -11.94
C ASP A 505 6.11 15.60 -12.27
N TYR A 506 7.04 14.91 -12.88
CA TYR A 506 8.30 15.54 -13.24
C TYR A 506 8.72 15.22 -14.67
N ILE A 507 9.45 16.16 -15.24
CA ILE A 507 10.12 16.05 -16.52
C ILE A 507 11.61 16.22 -16.27
N GLU A 508 12.41 15.32 -16.83
CA GLU A 508 13.85 15.40 -16.75
C GLU A 508 14.40 16.06 -18.02
N THR A 509 15.31 17.01 -17.84
CA THR A 509 16.05 17.56 -18.98
C THR A 509 17.15 16.62 -19.43
N PRO A 510 17.68 16.78 -20.66
CA PRO A 510 18.94 16.14 -21.04
C PRO A 510 20.09 16.49 -20.08
N ILE A 511 21.18 15.73 -20.21
CA ILE A 511 22.40 16.04 -19.45
C ILE A 511 23.12 17.20 -20.11
N TYR A 512 23.55 18.17 -19.29
CA TYR A 512 24.36 19.31 -19.72
C TYR A 512 25.80 19.13 -19.26
N ASP A 513 26.74 19.41 -20.17
CA ASP A 513 28.17 19.45 -19.85
C ASP A 513 28.61 20.88 -19.53
N PHE A 514 28.90 21.11 -18.26
CA PHE A 514 29.41 22.39 -17.76
C PHE A 514 30.92 22.36 -17.44
N HIS A 515 31.65 21.39 -17.99
CA HIS A 515 33.07 21.18 -17.62
C HIS A 515 33.94 22.41 -17.88
N ASN A 516 33.69 23.14 -18.94
CA ASN A 516 34.47 24.31 -19.36
C ASN A 516 33.70 25.62 -19.15
N THR A 517 32.66 25.64 -18.33
CA THR A 517 31.88 26.86 -18.08
C THR A 517 32.10 27.37 -16.66
N THR A 518 32.29 28.67 -16.55
CA THR A 518 32.43 29.35 -15.26
C THR A 518 31.13 30.00 -14.93
N ASN A 519 30.29 30.40 -14.83
CA ASN A 519 28.99 31.00 -14.53
C ASN A 519 27.88 30.42 -15.40
N VAL A 520 27.21 29.40 -14.87
CA VAL A 520 26.07 28.79 -15.53
C VAL A 520 24.78 29.41 -15.02
N SER A 521 23.99 29.95 -15.93
CA SER A 521 22.62 30.38 -15.63
C SER A 521 21.62 29.60 -16.46
N MET A 522 20.44 29.38 -15.90
CA MET A 522 19.30 28.81 -16.57
C MET A 522 18.15 29.81 -16.56
N SER A 523 17.48 30.00 -17.69
CA SER A 523 16.23 30.76 -17.74
C SER A 523 15.12 29.91 -18.37
N PHE A 524 13.90 30.10 -17.90
CA PHE A 524 12.71 29.49 -18.48
C PHE A 524 11.51 30.42 -18.31
N TYR A 525 10.54 30.24 -19.19
CA TYR A 525 9.26 30.92 -19.08
C TYR A 525 8.19 29.97 -18.54
N TYR A 526 7.33 30.47 -17.66
CA TYR A 526 6.20 29.72 -17.14
C TYR A 526 4.93 30.56 -17.09
N ALA A 527 3.79 29.90 -17.19
CA ALA A 527 2.47 30.47 -16.90
C ALA A 527 1.68 29.47 -16.07
N TYR A 528 1.00 29.93 -15.05
CA TYR A 528 0.23 29.07 -14.15
C TYR A 528 -1.08 29.75 -13.73
N ALA A 529 -2.15 28.96 -13.64
CA ALA A 529 -3.42 29.41 -13.06
C ALA A 529 -3.96 28.40 -12.07
N LYS A 530 -4.53 28.91 -10.98
CA LYS A 530 -5.25 28.12 -9.98
C LYS A 530 -6.68 27.86 -10.44
N LYS A 531 -7.19 26.66 -10.17
CA LYS A 531 -8.59 26.32 -10.39
C LYS A 531 -9.49 26.86 -9.27
N ILE A 532 -9.02 26.78 -8.02
CA ILE A 532 -9.72 27.28 -6.84
C ILE A 532 -8.74 28.06 -5.94
N SER A 533 -9.26 28.97 -5.13
CA SER A 533 -8.44 29.85 -4.28
C SER A 533 -7.59 29.09 -3.24
N THR A 534 -8.04 27.91 -2.81
CA THR A 534 -7.35 27.06 -1.82
C THR A 534 -6.34 26.10 -2.44
N GLN A 535 -6.16 26.10 -3.74
CA GLN A 535 -5.18 25.23 -4.40
C GLN A 535 -3.75 25.61 -3.99
N ALA A 536 -2.96 24.61 -3.60
CA ALA A 536 -1.62 24.75 -3.03
C ALA A 536 -0.56 24.00 -3.87
N ASP A 537 -0.60 24.17 -5.20
CA ASP A 537 0.43 23.59 -6.06
C ASP A 537 1.78 24.24 -5.82
N THR A 538 2.85 23.46 -5.94
CA THR A 538 4.21 23.93 -5.85
C THR A 538 5.02 23.50 -7.07
N PHE A 539 5.83 24.41 -7.60
CA PHE A 539 6.81 24.12 -8.63
C PHE A 539 8.19 23.97 -7.99
N LYS A 540 8.91 22.91 -8.34
CA LYS A 540 10.29 22.69 -7.89
C LYS A 540 11.20 22.50 -9.08
N LEU A 541 12.34 23.14 -9.05
CA LEU A 541 13.43 22.88 -9.97
C LEU A 541 14.57 22.23 -9.18
N GLN A 542 15.03 21.09 -9.67
CA GLN A 542 16.04 20.29 -9.01
C GLN A 542 17.21 20.02 -9.97
N ILE A 543 18.39 19.89 -9.42
CA ILE A 543 19.60 19.54 -10.16
C ILE A 543 20.20 18.26 -9.60
N SER A 544 20.65 17.40 -10.49
CA SER A 544 21.46 16.23 -10.15
C SER A 544 22.86 16.37 -10.72
N THR A 545 23.87 16.02 -9.92
CA THR A 545 25.27 15.94 -10.34
C THR A 545 25.78 14.52 -10.47
N ASP A 546 24.92 13.54 -10.22
CA ASP A 546 25.21 12.11 -10.23
C ASP A 546 24.25 11.34 -11.16
N CYS A 547 23.91 11.96 -12.29
CA CYS A 547 23.05 11.39 -13.36
C CYS A 547 21.66 10.96 -12.91
N GLY A 548 21.06 11.67 -11.98
CA GLY A 548 19.73 11.36 -11.46
C GLY A 548 19.74 10.49 -10.21
N GLY A 549 20.90 10.20 -9.65
CA GLY A 549 21.01 9.43 -8.43
C GLY A 549 20.54 10.16 -7.18
N THR A 550 20.87 11.46 -7.09
CA THR A 550 20.39 12.37 -6.04
C THR A 550 20.00 13.71 -6.66
N TRP A 551 19.09 14.41 -6.01
CA TRP A 551 18.53 15.66 -6.51
C TRP A 551 18.57 16.74 -5.44
N GLN A 552 19.02 17.93 -5.82
CA GLN A 552 19.06 19.11 -4.94
C GLN A 552 18.13 20.19 -5.49
N ASN A 553 17.34 20.82 -4.61
CA ASN A 553 16.52 21.97 -5.00
C ASN A 553 17.42 23.15 -5.34
N ILE A 554 17.26 23.72 -6.51
CA ILE A 554 17.95 24.95 -6.96
C ILE A 554 16.99 26.14 -7.06
N LEU A 555 15.69 25.89 -7.09
CA LEU A 555 14.68 26.92 -6.93
C LEU A 555 13.84 26.54 -5.69
N GLY A 556 13.75 27.48 -4.75
CA GLY A 556 12.79 27.37 -3.64
C GLY A 556 11.39 27.18 -4.23
N ALA A 557 10.61 26.27 -3.65
CA ALA A 557 9.30 25.92 -4.16
C ALA A 557 8.31 27.12 -4.10
N PRO A 558 8.14 27.95 -5.15
CA PRO A 558 7.16 29.01 -5.13
C PRO A 558 5.76 28.40 -5.01
N SER A 559 4.94 28.97 -4.13
CA SER A 559 3.57 28.53 -3.95
C SER A 559 2.69 28.93 -5.15
N ALA A 560 1.55 28.27 -5.29
CA ALA A 560 0.55 28.59 -6.30
C ALA A 560 0.17 30.08 -6.35
N ASN A 561 0.20 30.78 -5.20
CA ASN A 561 -0.08 32.21 -5.15
C ASN A 561 1.01 33.05 -5.81
N VAL A 562 2.26 32.65 -5.67
CA VAL A 562 3.42 33.36 -6.28
C VAL A 562 3.50 33.08 -7.78
N MET A 563 3.11 31.87 -8.20
CA MET A 563 3.16 31.48 -9.62
C MET A 563 1.99 31.98 -10.45
N ALA A 564 0.87 32.37 -9.83
CA ALA A 564 -0.36 32.66 -10.58
C ALA A 564 -0.18 33.78 -11.61
N SER A 565 -0.40 33.44 -12.87
CA SER A 565 -0.26 34.35 -14.03
C SER A 565 -1.55 35.07 -14.41
N ASN A 566 -2.68 34.72 -13.81
CA ASN A 566 -3.97 35.36 -14.07
C ASN A 566 -4.31 36.33 -12.91
N SER A 567 -4.82 37.50 -13.27
CA SER A 567 -5.15 38.58 -12.32
C SER A 567 -6.25 38.19 -11.32
N ALA A 568 -7.12 37.25 -11.69
CA ALA A 568 -8.18 36.72 -10.81
C ALA A 568 -7.69 35.61 -9.85
N GLY A 569 -6.48 35.10 -10.04
CA GLY A 569 -5.91 34.02 -9.23
C GLY A 569 -6.55 32.63 -9.42
N THR A 570 -7.72 32.52 -10.07
CA THR A 570 -8.42 31.25 -10.33
C THR A 570 -9.04 31.21 -11.71
N THR A 571 -9.21 30.01 -12.29
CA THR A 571 -9.91 29.78 -13.55
C THR A 571 -10.67 28.47 -13.51
N SER A 572 -11.87 28.47 -14.08
CA SER A 572 -12.69 27.26 -14.25
C SER A 572 -12.36 26.47 -15.52
N THR A 573 -11.56 27.04 -16.40
CA THR A 573 -11.12 26.43 -17.67
C THR A 573 -9.59 26.35 -17.70
N PRO A 574 -9.01 25.46 -18.51
CA PRO A 574 -7.56 25.41 -18.70
C PRO A 574 -7.01 26.79 -19.10
N LEU A 575 -5.86 27.16 -18.52
CA LEU A 575 -5.22 28.43 -18.85
C LEU A 575 -4.71 28.40 -20.29
N ASN A 576 -5.12 29.40 -21.07
CA ASN A 576 -4.59 29.69 -22.39
C ASN A 576 -3.82 31.03 -22.26
N PRO A 577 -2.51 31.02 -21.96
CA PRO A 577 -1.81 32.22 -21.58
C PRO A 577 -1.59 33.16 -22.77
N SER A 578 -1.95 34.42 -22.59
CA SER A 578 -1.52 35.48 -23.48
C SER A 578 -0.03 35.81 -23.28
N THR A 579 0.58 36.52 -24.20
CA THR A 579 2.01 36.90 -24.10
C THR A 579 2.36 37.59 -22.77
N ALA A 580 1.45 38.39 -22.24
CA ALA A 580 1.65 39.11 -20.96
C ALA A 580 1.53 38.22 -19.70
N GLN A 581 1.09 37.00 -19.84
CA GLN A 581 0.90 36.04 -18.74
C GLN A 581 2.08 35.07 -18.56
N TRP A 582 3.05 35.13 -19.46
CA TRP A 582 4.31 34.38 -19.31
C TRP A 582 5.31 35.13 -18.44
N HIS A 583 5.82 34.48 -17.44
CA HIS A 583 6.84 35.01 -16.55
C HIS A 583 8.18 34.33 -16.82
N GLN A 584 9.23 35.13 -16.98
CA GLN A 584 10.59 34.60 -17.07
C GLN A 584 11.16 34.41 -15.67
N HIS A 585 11.80 33.27 -15.45
CA HIS A 585 12.61 33.01 -14.26
C HIS A 585 14.04 32.74 -14.67
N ILE A 586 14.99 33.31 -13.92
CA ILE A 586 16.44 33.16 -14.16
C ILE A 586 17.09 32.65 -12.87
N ILE A 587 17.87 31.61 -13.00
CA ILE A 587 18.65 30.98 -11.92
C ILE A 587 20.13 31.07 -12.33
N SER A 588 20.98 31.64 -11.46
CA SER A 588 22.42 31.80 -11.66
C SER A 588 23.21 31.10 -10.56
#